data_38f2377d09df7f4d1342c8e0ce51362a
#
_entry.id   38f2377d09df7f4d1342c8e0ce51362a
#
_cell.length_a   1.000
_cell.length_b   1.000
_cell.length_c   1.000
_cell.angle_alpha   90.00
_cell.angle_beta   90.00
_cell.angle_gamma   90.00
#
_symmetry.space_group_name_H-M   'P 1'
#
loop_
_entity.id
_entity.type
_entity.pdbx_description
1 polymer ?
#
loop_
_entity_poly.entity_id
_entity_poly.type
_entity_poly.pdbx_seq_one_letter_code
_entity_poly.pdbx_strand_id
1 'polypeptide(L)'
;TTWARRYEDYPVSEEYGYLNGNLEKEEYREGIFVGYRYFDSFDKKVLFPFGFGLSYTSFEIKCCGMNMEEGKLRAEVQVTNTGKKYAGKEVVQIYVTLPQTGLEKEYKRLAGFAKTRLLKPEETQTLIVEISQKQLASFCEETHTWIIEKGSYGILIGNSSDKLEQEAVLV
;
A
#
# COMPACT_ATOMS: atom_id res chain seq x y z
N THR A 1 6.17 8.03 1.10
CA THR A 1 6.19 8.43 2.52
C THR A 1 4.82 8.93 2.91
N THR A 2 4.35 8.54 4.10
CA THR A 2 3.14 9.07 4.74
C THR A 2 3.54 10.25 5.62
N TRP A 3 2.78 11.33 5.57
CA TRP A 3 3.04 12.51 6.40
C TRP A 3 1.92 12.68 7.42
N ALA A 4 2.26 12.60 8.70
CA ALA A 4 1.36 12.89 9.79
C ALA A 4 0.90 14.37 9.77
N ARG A 5 -0.21 14.66 10.43
CA ARG A 5 -0.67 16.05 10.62
C ARG A 5 0.18 16.80 11.59
N ARG A 6 0.67 16.10 12.62
CA ARG A 6 1.54 16.63 13.68
C ARG A 6 2.65 15.64 13.98
N TYR A 7 3.72 16.11 14.59
CA TYR A 7 4.83 15.26 15.01
C TYR A 7 4.38 14.18 16.01
N GLU A 8 3.50 14.53 16.93
CA GLU A 8 2.99 13.62 17.97
C GLU A 8 2.09 12.51 17.42
N ASP A 9 1.65 12.62 16.16
CA ASP A 9 0.84 11.59 15.51
C ASP A 9 1.68 10.41 15.01
N TYR A 10 3.01 10.54 14.94
CA TYR A 10 3.89 9.42 14.57
C TYR A 10 3.98 8.40 15.71
N PRO A 11 4.10 7.09 15.39
CA PRO A 11 4.34 6.09 16.41
C PRO A 11 5.64 6.42 17.16
N VAL A 12 5.65 6.20 18.46
CA VAL A 12 6.81 6.45 19.35
C VAL A 12 7.47 7.81 19.20
N SER A 13 6.69 8.85 18.82
CA SER A 13 7.20 10.20 18.59
C SER A 13 7.89 10.81 19.81
N GLU A 14 7.50 10.40 21.02
CA GLU A 14 8.10 10.84 22.28
C GLU A 14 9.55 10.34 22.45
N GLU A 15 9.93 9.29 21.72
CA GLU A 15 11.23 8.65 21.81
C GLU A 15 12.23 9.13 20.74
N TYR A 16 11.76 9.78 19.67
CA TYR A 16 12.62 10.33 18.60
C TYR A 16 13.34 11.63 18.99
N GLY A 17 13.19 12.07 20.22
CA GLY A 17 13.82 13.31 20.66
C GLY A 17 15.34 13.16 20.77
N TYR A 18 16.07 14.09 20.14
CA TYR A 18 17.44 14.41 20.54
C TYR A 18 17.41 14.71 22.04
N LEU A 19 17.98 13.86 22.87
CA LEU A 19 17.97 13.94 24.33
C LEU A 19 16.84 13.15 25.04
N ASN A 20 16.39 12.05 24.50
CA ASN A 20 15.53 11.11 25.24
C ASN A 20 16.28 10.39 26.40
N GLY A 21 17.50 10.82 26.72
CA GLY A 21 18.29 10.39 27.89
C GLY A 21 19.26 9.24 27.65
N ASN A 22 19.21 8.58 26.50
CA ASN A 22 20.16 7.52 26.19
C ASN A 22 20.79 7.73 24.81
N LEU A 23 22.02 8.21 24.79
CA LEU A 23 22.77 8.46 23.55
C LEU A 23 23.49 7.19 23.01
N GLU A 24 23.47 6.12 23.76
CA GLU A 24 24.18 4.86 23.42
C GLU A 24 23.22 3.81 22.83
N LYS A 25 21.91 3.95 23.04
CA LYS A 25 20.92 2.96 22.64
C LYS A 25 19.67 3.66 22.08
N GLU A 26 19.27 3.27 20.88
CA GLU A 26 18.00 3.63 20.29
C GLU A 26 17.14 2.38 20.11
N GLU A 27 15.87 2.43 20.49
CA GLU A 27 14.93 1.34 20.42
C GLU A 27 13.81 1.68 19.42
N TYR A 28 13.67 0.82 18.39
CA TYR A 28 12.60 0.90 17.41
C TYR A 28 11.38 0.10 17.90
N ARG A 29 10.51 0.74 18.68
CA ARG A 29 9.35 0.08 19.32
C ARG A 29 8.12 0.03 18.44
N GLU A 30 8.10 0.72 17.32
CA GLU A 30 6.99 0.72 16.36
C GLU A 30 6.77 -0.65 15.69
N GLY A 31 7.76 -1.55 15.72
CA GLY A 31 7.66 -2.87 15.11
C GLY A 31 7.33 -2.80 13.62
N ILE A 32 6.28 -3.52 13.19
CA ILE A 32 5.82 -3.51 11.80
C ILE A 32 5.03 -2.26 11.43
N PHE A 33 4.60 -1.45 12.42
CA PHE A 33 3.72 -0.31 12.22
C PHE A 33 4.48 0.96 11.87
N VAL A 34 5.04 1.01 10.66
CA VAL A 34 5.78 2.16 10.13
C VAL A 34 5.03 2.78 8.94
N GLY A 35 4.96 4.11 8.92
CA GLY A 35 4.33 4.86 7.84
C GLY A 35 2.85 4.52 7.66
N TYR A 36 2.39 4.30 6.43
CA TYR A 36 0.98 4.00 6.15
C TYR A 36 0.47 2.76 6.91
N ARG A 37 1.32 1.78 7.21
CA ARG A 37 0.93 0.60 7.99
C ARG A 37 0.40 1.01 9.37
N TYR A 38 1.06 1.96 10.02
CA TYR A 38 0.60 2.50 11.30
C TYR A 38 -0.69 3.31 11.13
N PHE A 39 -0.67 4.31 10.26
CA PHE A 39 -1.79 5.24 10.13
C PHE A 39 -3.08 4.54 9.69
N ASP A 40 -2.98 3.60 8.74
CA ASP A 40 -4.12 2.87 8.21
C ASP A 40 -4.61 1.78 9.19
N SER A 41 -3.71 1.14 9.96
CA SER A 41 -4.11 0.11 10.94
C SER A 41 -4.81 0.69 12.17
N PHE A 42 -4.46 1.93 12.54
CA PHE A 42 -5.05 2.61 13.71
C PHE A 42 -6.02 3.74 13.34
N ASP A 43 -6.49 3.77 12.09
CA ASP A 43 -7.43 4.77 11.54
C ASP A 43 -7.01 6.23 11.88
N LYS A 44 -5.73 6.52 11.77
CA LYS A 44 -5.19 7.84 12.04
C LYS A 44 -5.15 8.70 10.78
N LYS A 45 -5.74 9.87 10.84
CA LYS A 45 -5.76 10.81 9.72
C LYS A 45 -4.37 11.41 9.48
N VAL A 46 -3.97 11.43 8.22
CA VAL A 46 -2.68 11.97 7.76
C VAL A 46 -2.85 13.28 7.00
N LEU A 47 -1.77 14.02 6.82
CA LEU A 47 -1.73 15.18 5.94
C LEU A 47 -1.59 14.74 4.48
N PHE A 48 -0.65 13.84 4.22
CA PHE A 48 -0.45 13.21 2.90
C PHE A 48 -0.28 11.70 3.07
N PRO A 49 -1.16 10.89 2.46
CA PRO A 49 -1.05 9.44 2.49
C PRO A 49 0.14 8.94 1.66
N PHE A 50 0.52 7.69 1.85
CA PHE A 50 1.53 7.07 1.00
C PHE A 50 1.04 7.00 -0.45
N GLY A 51 1.87 7.44 -1.40
CA GLY A 51 1.51 7.52 -2.81
C GLY A 51 0.85 8.83 -3.23
N PHE A 52 0.51 9.73 -2.29
CA PHE A 52 0.00 11.04 -2.65
C PHE A 52 0.94 11.77 -3.60
N GLY A 53 0.39 12.36 -4.63
CA GLY A 53 1.09 13.16 -5.62
C GLY A 53 0.17 14.16 -6.31
N LEU A 54 0.78 15.19 -6.89
CA LEU A 54 0.08 16.18 -7.70
C LEU A 54 0.43 15.94 -9.17
N SER A 55 -0.55 16.11 -10.04
CA SER A 55 -0.39 16.04 -11.48
C SER A 55 -1.07 17.23 -12.15
N TYR A 56 -0.57 17.63 -13.31
CA TYR A 56 -1.25 18.62 -14.17
C TYR A 56 -2.40 18.02 -14.99
N THR A 57 -2.65 16.72 -14.82
CA THR A 57 -3.76 16.01 -15.47
C THR A 57 -4.41 15.06 -14.45
N SER A 58 -5.51 14.45 -14.82
CA SER A 58 -6.24 13.46 -14.02
C SER A 58 -6.22 12.10 -14.68
N PHE A 59 -6.37 11.06 -13.86
CA PHE A 59 -6.37 9.68 -14.33
C PHE A 59 -7.57 8.93 -13.76
N GLU A 60 -8.12 8.04 -14.57
CA GLU A 60 -9.04 6.99 -14.16
C GLU A 60 -8.27 5.67 -14.10
N ILE A 61 -8.49 4.91 -13.02
CA ILE A 61 -7.91 3.58 -12.81
C ILE A 61 -9.08 2.60 -12.73
N LYS A 62 -9.04 1.56 -13.54
CA LYS A 62 -10.10 0.55 -13.61
C LYS A 62 -9.50 -0.85 -13.63
N CYS A 63 -9.92 -1.72 -12.72
CA CYS A 63 -9.61 -3.14 -12.79
C CYS A 63 -10.40 -3.79 -13.93
N CYS A 64 -9.72 -4.46 -14.84
CA CYS A 64 -10.33 -5.17 -15.97
C CYS A 64 -10.46 -6.68 -15.73
N GLY A 65 -9.67 -7.21 -14.82
CA GLY A 65 -9.71 -8.61 -14.45
C GLY A 65 -8.60 -9.02 -13.50
N MET A 66 -8.84 -10.11 -12.81
CA MET A 66 -7.84 -10.75 -11.95
C MET A 66 -7.92 -12.27 -12.12
N ASN A 67 -6.79 -12.92 -12.17
CA ASN A 67 -6.69 -14.37 -12.22
C ASN A 67 -5.49 -14.87 -11.42
N MET A 68 -5.58 -16.12 -11.00
CA MET A 68 -4.43 -16.84 -10.43
C MET A 68 -3.72 -17.58 -11.56
N GLU A 69 -2.45 -17.29 -11.75
CA GLU A 69 -1.61 -17.90 -12.77
C GLU A 69 -0.26 -18.28 -12.16
N GLU A 70 0.13 -19.53 -12.27
CA GLU A 70 1.41 -20.06 -11.73
C GLU A 70 1.66 -19.70 -10.24
N GLY A 71 0.62 -19.69 -9.42
CA GLY A 71 0.73 -19.36 -7.99
C GLY A 71 0.92 -17.88 -7.69
N LYS A 72 0.69 -17.00 -8.67
CA LYS A 72 0.66 -15.56 -8.52
C LYS A 72 -0.71 -15.00 -8.81
N LEU A 73 -1.13 -13.98 -8.10
CA LEU A 73 -2.27 -13.18 -8.49
C LEU A 73 -1.81 -12.18 -9.56
N ARG A 74 -2.46 -12.24 -10.73
CA ARG A 74 -2.23 -11.32 -11.83
C ARG A 74 -3.43 -10.40 -11.98
N ALA A 75 -3.22 -9.11 -11.80
CA ALA A 75 -4.24 -8.08 -11.98
C ALA A 75 -3.98 -7.31 -13.28
N GLU A 76 -5.02 -7.18 -14.08
CA GLU A 76 -5.05 -6.36 -15.28
C GLU A 76 -5.75 -5.03 -14.97
N VAL A 77 -5.01 -3.93 -15.04
CA VAL A 77 -5.49 -2.61 -14.65
C VAL A 77 -5.33 -1.63 -15.80
N GLN A 78 -6.44 -1.05 -16.21
CA GLN A 78 -6.47 0.00 -17.22
C GLN A 78 -6.33 1.36 -16.57
N VAL A 79 -5.45 2.19 -17.12
CA VAL A 79 -5.25 3.58 -16.70
C VAL A 79 -5.48 4.51 -17.89
N THR A 80 -6.41 5.44 -17.73
CA THR A 80 -6.74 6.43 -18.75
C THR A 80 -6.38 7.84 -18.25
N ASN A 81 -5.66 8.62 -19.06
CA ASN A 81 -5.50 10.04 -18.81
C ASN A 81 -6.81 10.75 -19.20
N THR A 82 -7.60 11.16 -18.21
CA THR A 82 -8.91 11.80 -18.41
C THR A 82 -8.81 13.32 -18.61
N GLY A 83 -7.62 13.88 -18.46
CA GLY A 83 -7.38 15.29 -18.72
C GLY A 83 -7.34 15.61 -20.22
N LYS A 84 -7.61 16.87 -20.57
CA LYS A 84 -7.71 17.31 -21.97
C LYS A 84 -6.49 18.06 -22.50
N LYS A 85 -5.53 18.41 -21.62
CA LYS A 85 -4.46 19.36 -21.99
C LYS A 85 -3.06 18.80 -21.83
N TYR A 86 -2.79 18.08 -20.77
CA TYR A 86 -1.43 17.67 -20.41
C TYR A 86 -1.27 16.16 -20.46
N ALA A 87 -0.10 15.75 -20.96
CA ALA A 87 0.35 14.37 -20.80
C ALA A 87 0.87 14.15 -19.38
N GLY A 88 0.72 12.94 -18.88
CA GLY A 88 1.18 12.58 -17.55
C GLY A 88 1.44 11.08 -17.38
N LYS A 89 1.98 10.71 -16.23
CA LYS A 89 2.19 9.32 -15.81
C LYS A 89 1.47 9.11 -14.50
N GLU A 90 0.91 7.90 -14.32
CA GLU A 90 0.26 7.49 -13.08
C GLU A 90 0.90 6.21 -12.55
N VAL A 91 0.82 6.02 -11.24
CA VAL A 91 1.26 4.80 -10.56
C VAL A 91 0.03 4.07 -10.01
N VAL A 92 -0.19 2.86 -10.50
CA VAL A 92 -1.15 1.94 -9.91
C VAL A 92 -0.48 1.24 -8.73
N GLN A 93 -1.17 1.20 -7.60
CA GLN A 93 -0.78 0.49 -6.39
C GLN A 93 -1.84 -0.55 -6.06
N ILE A 94 -1.40 -1.76 -5.73
CA ILE A 94 -2.28 -2.84 -5.30
C ILE A 94 -1.93 -3.19 -3.86
N TYR A 95 -2.91 -3.06 -2.99
CA TYR A 95 -2.82 -3.42 -1.58
C TYR A 95 -3.60 -4.69 -1.30
N VAL A 96 -3.15 -5.42 -0.32
CA VAL A 96 -3.84 -6.60 0.20
C VAL A 96 -4.18 -6.36 1.66
N THR A 97 -5.46 -6.48 2.01
CA THR A 97 -5.86 -6.55 3.42
C THR A 97 -5.60 -7.94 3.95
N LEU A 98 -5.14 -8.03 5.18
CA LEU A 98 -4.71 -9.28 5.80
C LEU A 98 -5.75 -9.76 6.83
N PRO A 99 -5.97 -11.08 6.99
CA PRO A 99 -6.80 -11.61 8.06
C PRO A 99 -6.25 -11.16 9.41
N GLN A 100 -7.09 -10.54 10.24
CA GLN A 100 -6.70 -10.04 11.55
C GLN A 100 -6.87 -11.14 12.63
N THR A 101 -6.25 -12.29 12.37
CA THR A 101 -6.26 -13.48 13.23
C THR A 101 -4.83 -13.96 13.45
N GLY A 102 -4.57 -14.64 14.57
CA GLY A 102 -3.25 -15.22 14.87
C GLY A 102 -2.16 -14.17 15.07
N LEU A 103 -1.29 -14.00 14.08
CA LEU A 103 -0.17 -13.05 14.16
C LEU A 103 -0.64 -11.59 14.16
N GLU A 104 0.10 -10.73 14.85
CA GLU A 104 -0.06 -9.29 14.72
C GLU A 104 0.33 -8.83 13.31
N LYS A 105 -0.56 -8.09 12.65
CA LYS A 105 -0.39 -7.64 11.26
C LYS A 105 -0.94 -6.25 11.05
N GLU A 106 -0.37 -5.57 10.08
CA GLU A 106 -0.93 -4.35 9.53
C GLU A 106 -2.29 -4.61 8.86
N TYR A 107 -3.16 -3.61 8.86
CA TYR A 107 -4.48 -3.70 8.20
C TYR A 107 -4.36 -4.03 6.72
N LYS A 108 -3.45 -3.37 6.02
CA LYS A 108 -3.19 -3.62 4.59
C LYS A 108 -1.70 -3.46 4.25
N ARG A 109 -1.30 -4.14 3.20
CA ARG A 109 0.07 -4.18 2.71
C ARG A 109 0.13 -3.87 1.23
N LEU A 110 1.05 -2.99 0.81
CA LEU A 110 1.36 -2.81 -0.61
C LEU A 110 1.98 -4.10 -1.15
N ALA A 111 1.24 -4.76 -2.03
CA ALA A 111 1.62 -6.06 -2.57
C ALA A 111 2.20 -5.96 -3.99
N GLY A 112 1.84 -4.92 -4.74
CA GLY A 112 2.38 -4.69 -6.07
C GLY A 112 2.13 -3.27 -6.56
N PHE A 113 2.91 -2.84 -7.53
CA PHE A 113 2.70 -1.55 -8.19
C PHE A 113 3.26 -1.57 -9.62
N ALA A 114 2.72 -0.70 -10.45
CA ALA A 114 3.26 -0.44 -11.79
C ALA A 114 3.03 1.02 -12.17
N LYS A 115 3.92 1.56 -13.00
CA LYS A 115 3.83 2.94 -13.50
C LYS A 115 3.55 2.94 -14.99
N THR A 116 2.64 3.82 -15.42
CA THR A 116 2.36 4.00 -16.84
C THR A 116 3.55 4.64 -17.57
N ARG A 117 3.62 4.44 -18.88
CA ARG A 117 4.33 5.35 -19.76
C ARG A 117 3.71 6.75 -19.70
N LEU A 118 4.29 7.71 -20.39
CA LEU A 118 3.66 9.02 -20.55
C LEU A 118 2.40 8.87 -21.41
N LEU A 119 1.24 9.13 -20.84
CA LEU A 119 -0.06 9.09 -21.51
C LEU A 119 -0.45 10.50 -21.97
N LYS A 120 -0.74 10.64 -23.25
CA LYS A 120 -1.34 11.85 -23.80
C LYS A 120 -2.77 12.02 -23.28
N PRO A 121 -3.39 13.20 -23.41
CA PRO A 121 -4.82 13.38 -23.16
C PRO A 121 -5.65 12.28 -23.83
N GLU A 122 -6.60 11.71 -23.08
CA GLU A 122 -7.53 10.66 -23.51
C GLU A 122 -6.86 9.31 -23.87
N GLU A 123 -5.54 9.21 -23.68
CA GLU A 123 -4.81 7.97 -23.95
C GLU A 123 -4.93 7.00 -22.79
N THR A 124 -5.06 5.72 -23.13
CA THR A 124 -5.20 4.60 -22.20
C THR A 124 -4.03 3.63 -22.31
N GLN A 125 -3.65 3.03 -21.20
CA GLN A 125 -2.70 1.92 -21.12
C GLN A 125 -3.22 0.86 -20.16
N THR A 126 -3.09 -0.39 -20.54
CA THR A 126 -3.29 -1.53 -19.65
C THR A 126 -1.96 -1.92 -19.01
N LEU A 127 -1.96 -2.06 -17.70
CA LEU A 127 -0.85 -2.54 -16.89
C LEU A 127 -1.19 -3.93 -16.34
N ILE A 128 -0.18 -4.79 -16.29
CA ILE A 128 -0.25 -6.08 -15.61
C ILE A 128 0.58 -5.97 -14.34
N VAL A 129 -0.03 -6.25 -13.19
CA VAL A 129 0.65 -6.28 -11.89
C VAL A 129 0.55 -7.68 -11.31
N GLU A 130 1.70 -8.29 -11.05
CA GLU A 130 1.78 -9.61 -10.45
C GLU A 130 2.08 -9.50 -8.96
N ILE A 131 1.35 -10.27 -8.16
CA ILE A 131 1.51 -10.38 -6.72
C ILE A 131 1.86 -11.83 -6.39
N SER A 132 3.04 -12.04 -5.83
CA SER A 132 3.47 -13.37 -5.42
C SER A 132 2.86 -13.76 -4.06
N GLN A 133 2.74 -15.05 -3.80
CA GLN A 133 2.27 -15.55 -2.50
C GLN A 133 3.13 -15.05 -1.32
N LYS A 134 4.41 -14.80 -1.54
CA LYS A 134 5.29 -14.24 -0.48
C LYS A 134 4.81 -12.90 0.07
N GLN A 135 4.12 -12.11 -0.76
CA GLN A 135 3.58 -10.82 -0.35
C GLN A 135 2.34 -10.94 0.55
N LEU A 136 1.75 -12.14 0.62
CA LEU A 136 0.64 -12.45 1.53
C LEU A 136 1.14 -12.97 2.89
N ALA A 137 2.39 -13.42 2.97
CA ALA A 137 2.95 -14.03 4.17
C ALA A 137 3.35 -12.99 5.21
N SER A 138 3.18 -13.33 6.48
CA SER A 138 3.70 -12.60 7.64
C SER A 138 4.74 -13.45 8.37
N PHE A 139 5.74 -12.81 8.95
CA PHE A 139 6.78 -13.51 9.67
C PHE A 139 6.31 -13.84 11.09
N CYS A 140 6.46 -15.10 11.47
CA CYS A 140 6.20 -15.58 12.83
C CYS A 140 7.53 -15.67 13.58
N GLU A 141 7.70 -14.86 14.62
CA GLU A 141 8.92 -14.83 15.42
C GLU A 141 9.12 -16.13 16.25
N GLU A 142 8.01 -16.73 16.71
CA GLU A 142 8.09 -17.95 17.52
C GLU A 142 8.65 -19.14 16.73
N THR A 143 8.22 -19.29 15.48
CA THR A 143 8.63 -20.39 14.59
C THR A 143 9.76 -20.03 13.65
N HIS A 144 10.16 -18.75 13.60
CA HIS A 144 11.13 -18.18 12.65
C HIS A 144 10.81 -18.49 11.19
N THR A 145 9.51 -18.47 10.84
CA THR A 145 9.04 -18.81 9.49
C THR A 145 8.04 -17.77 8.94
N TRP A 146 7.93 -17.72 7.61
CA TRP A 146 6.90 -16.97 6.92
C TRP A 146 5.63 -17.78 6.80
N ILE A 147 4.50 -17.25 7.26
CA ILE A 147 3.21 -17.94 7.32
C ILE A 147 2.18 -17.16 6.51
N ILE A 148 1.42 -17.85 5.67
CA ILE A 148 0.19 -17.37 5.08
C ILE A 148 -0.95 -17.94 5.92
N GLU A 149 -1.63 -17.10 6.67
CA GLU A 149 -2.73 -17.53 7.53
C GLU A 149 -3.99 -17.79 6.70
N LYS A 150 -4.82 -18.71 7.17
CA LYS A 150 -6.13 -18.94 6.58
C LYS A 150 -7.06 -17.75 6.87
N GLY A 151 -7.82 -17.34 5.87
CA GLY A 151 -8.76 -16.25 6.01
C GLY A 151 -8.95 -15.47 4.73
N SER A 152 -9.72 -14.40 4.81
CA SER A 152 -10.03 -13.56 3.66
C SER A 152 -8.97 -12.47 3.47
N TYR A 153 -8.50 -12.31 2.25
CA TYR A 153 -7.57 -11.28 1.80
C TYR A 153 -8.29 -10.37 0.81
N GLY A 154 -8.52 -9.12 1.16
CA GLY A 154 -9.11 -8.15 0.24
C GLY A 154 -8.06 -7.58 -0.69
N ILE A 155 -8.38 -7.43 -1.97
CA ILE A 155 -7.54 -6.78 -2.97
C ILE A 155 -8.07 -5.38 -3.21
N LEU A 156 -7.23 -4.38 -2.98
CA LEU A 156 -7.55 -2.97 -3.12
C LEU A 156 -6.64 -2.36 -4.19
N ILE A 157 -7.20 -1.61 -5.12
CA ILE A 157 -6.46 -0.99 -6.23
C ILE A 157 -6.69 0.51 -6.24
N GLY A 158 -5.64 1.27 -6.46
CA GLY A 158 -5.71 2.73 -6.56
C GLY A 158 -4.35 3.37 -6.84
N ASN A 159 -4.21 4.65 -6.51
CA ASN A 159 -2.97 5.41 -6.72
C ASN A 159 -2.30 5.90 -5.44
N SER A 160 -2.94 5.71 -4.30
CA SER A 160 -2.40 6.05 -2.98
C SER A 160 -3.05 5.18 -1.91
N SER A 161 -2.51 5.18 -0.70
CA SER A 161 -3.01 4.30 0.36
C SER A 161 -4.42 4.67 0.87
N ASP A 162 -4.93 5.86 0.55
CA ASP A 162 -6.28 6.32 0.93
C ASP A 162 -7.29 6.35 -0.22
N LYS A 163 -6.83 6.29 -1.47
CA LYS A 163 -7.69 6.27 -2.67
C LYS A 163 -7.65 4.90 -3.31
N LEU A 164 -8.39 3.99 -2.72
CA LEU A 164 -8.43 2.57 -3.08
C LEU A 164 -9.87 2.13 -3.27
N GLU A 165 -10.10 1.29 -4.27
CA GLU A 165 -11.35 0.56 -4.48
C GLU A 165 -11.10 -0.93 -4.21
N GLN A 166 -12.05 -1.58 -3.55
CA GLN A 166 -11.98 -3.02 -3.31
C GLN A 166 -12.48 -3.77 -4.54
N GLU A 167 -11.61 -4.58 -5.12
CA GLU A 167 -11.89 -5.28 -6.38
C GLU A 167 -12.21 -6.76 -6.18
N ALA A 168 -11.60 -7.40 -5.19
CA ALA A 168 -11.80 -8.82 -4.92
C ALA A 168 -11.51 -9.20 -3.48
N VAL A 169 -11.95 -10.40 -3.11
CA VAL A 169 -11.58 -11.08 -1.88
C VAL A 169 -11.09 -12.48 -2.22
N LEU A 170 -9.89 -12.81 -1.76
CA LEU A 170 -9.33 -14.17 -1.80
C LEU A 170 -9.65 -14.88 -0.48
N VAL A 171 -10.03 -16.14 -0.54
CA VAL A 171 -10.38 -16.95 0.63
C VAL A 171 -9.49 -18.18 0.72
#